data_dd92aae65cfdee4a9949c7ecc0fde6fa
#
_entry.id   dd92aae65cfdee4a9949c7ecc0fde6fa
#
_cell.length_a   1.000
_cell.length_b   1.000
_cell.length_c   1.000
_cell.angle_alpha   90.00
_cell.angle_beta   90.00
_cell.angle_gamma   90.00
#
_symmetry.space_group_name_H-M   'P 1'
#
loop_
_entity.id
_entity.type
_entity.pdbx_description
1 polymer ?
#
loop_
_entity_poly.entity_id
_entity_poly.type
_entity_poly.pdbx_seq_one_letter_code
_entity_poly.pdbx_strand_id
1 'polypeptide(L)'
;MINPSLWAELLAYGSGVSISPIHIGLMLLLLLGPNPLRRGGLLLLSWLATIALMVTLLLTVGHSLLLTMQQGSSHRTGLDLLAAGALLALGMKELLESREDGKEPPGWTRQLDRFCAMPLPLLLGASCAIEAVSPDDLFLMAKTASALLSAGLTSTQEVLYTAGFTVASSLALLLPFLAVVIGRHQVVPLLEKGKQLLFSNGDVLVGGLSLVLAGYLGWQGIDGLQLG
;
A
#
# COMPACT_ATOMS: atom_id res chain seq x y z
N MET A 1 22.12 -15.75 -2.02
CA MET A 1 22.66 -14.51 -1.41
C MET A 1 21.55 -13.50 -1.29
N ILE A 2 21.52 -12.71 -0.21
CA ILE A 2 20.56 -11.60 -0.05
C ILE A 2 20.95 -10.50 -1.05
N ASN A 3 20.04 -10.06 -1.88
CA ASN A 3 20.27 -8.96 -2.83
C ASN A 3 19.80 -7.64 -2.18
N PRO A 4 20.72 -6.75 -1.73
CA PRO A 4 20.37 -5.52 -1.03
C PRO A 4 19.59 -4.52 -1.89
N SER A 5 19.87 -4.46 -3.21
CA SER A 5 19.15 -3.56 -4.12
C SER A 5 17.71 -3.97 -4.31
N LEU A 6 17.44 -5.28 -4.42
CA LEU A 6 16.08 -5.79 -4.49
C LEU A 6 15.29 -5.50 -3.21
N TRP A 7 15.91 -5.65 -2.02
CA TRP A 7 15.27 -5.28 -0.76
C TRP A 7 14.95 -3.79 -0.69
N ALA A 8 15.84 -2.92 -1.18
CA ALA A 8 15.59 -1.48 -1.21
C ALA A 8 14.37 -1.14 -2.11
N GLU A 9 14.27 -1.76 -3.29
CA GLU A 9 13.10 -1.62 -4.16
C GLU A 9 11.80 -2.09 -3.47
N LEU A 10 11.82 -3.29 -2.88
CA LEU A 10 10.66 -3.85 -2.20
C LEU A 10 10.22 -3.00 -1.00
N LEU A 11 11.17 -2.46 -0.24
CA LEU A 11 10.88 -1.56 0.88
C LEU A 11 10.27 -0.24 0.38
N ALA A 12 10.78 0.31 -0.71
CA ALA A 12 10.23 1.53 -1.30
C ALA A 12 8.78 1.32 -1.76
N TYR A 13 8.51 0.25 -2.53
CA TYR A 13 7.16 -0.07 -2.99
C TYR A 13 6.23 -0.45 -1.82
N GLY A 14 6.72 -1.25 -0.87
CA GLY A 14 5.96 -1.64 0.31
C GLY A 14 5.62 -0.45 1.21
N SER A 15 6.51 0.54 1.35
CA SER A 15 6.19 1.77 2.08
C SER A 15 5.09 2.58 1.39
N GLY A 16 5.06 2.58 0.05
CA GLY A 16 3.99 3.20 -0.74
C GLY A 16 2.63 2.57 -0.44
N VAL A 17 2.54 1.25 -0.58
CA VAL A 17 1.31 0.49 -0.26
C VAL A 17 0.90 0.65 1.21
N SER A 18 1.87 0.71 2.14
CA SER A 18 1.60 0.84 3.57
C SER A 18 0.85 2.13 3.94
N ILE A 19 1.02 3.22 3.18
CA ILE A 19 0.45 4.54 3.49
C ILE A 19 -0.89 4.72 2.76
N SER A 20 -1.84 3.83 3.05
CA SER A 20 -3.23 3.96 2.61
C SER A 20 -4.05 4.63 3.72
N PRO A 21 -4.52 5.89 3.56
CA PRO A 21 -5.21 6.61 4.62
C PRO A 21 -6.55 5.97 5.00
N ILE A 22 -7.24 5.36 4.05
CA ILE A 22 -8.49 4.65 4.31
C ILE A 22 -8.24 3.47 5.25
N HIS A 23 -7.22 2.66 4.98
CA HIS A 23 -6.91 1.48 5.79
C HIS A 23 -6.28 1.85 7.14
N ILE A 24 -5.40 2.86 7.18
CA ILE A 24 -4.85 3.38 8.44
C ILE A 24 -5.98 3.98 9.28
N GLY A 25 -6.85 4.80 8.70
CA GLY A 25 -8.01 5.38 9.38
C GLY A 25 -8.95 4.32 9.93
N LEU A 26 -9.25 3.28 9.14
CA LEU A 26 -10.05 2.14 9.55
C LEU A 26 -9.39 1.38 10.71
N MET A 27 -8.09 1.12 10.64
CA MET A 27 -7.34 0.49 11.72
C MET A 27 -7.42 1.31 13.01
N LEU A 28 -7.17 2.61 12.94
CA LEU A 28 -7.24 3.50 14.11
C LEU A 28 -8.64 3.52 14.73
N LEU A 29 -9.69 3.61 13.92
CA LEU A 29 -11.07 3.58 14.39
C LEU A 29 -11.43 2.23 15.05
N LEU A 30 -11.00 1.11 14.48
CA LEU A 30 -11.23 -0.21 15.05
C LEU A 30 -10.47 -0.41 16.36
N LEU A 31 -9.24 0.14 16.47
CA LEU A 31 -8.43 0.07 17.68
C LEU A 31 -8.96 0.98 18.81
N LEU A 32 -9.64 2.07 18.45
CA LEU A 32 -10.31 2.96 19.40
C LEU A 32 -11.75 2.51 19.75
N GLY A 33 -12.28 1.54 19.01
CA GLY A 33 -13.63 1.02 19.17
C GLY A 33 -13.74 -0.22 20.08
N PRO A 34 -14.91 -0.89 20.08
CA PRO A 34 -15.14 -2.10 20.87
C PRO A 34 -14.36 -3.29 20.31
N ASN A 35 -13.81 -4.13 21.19
CA ASN A 35 -13.01 -5.32 20.87
C ASN A 35 -11.82 -5.04 19.93
N PRO A 36 -10.93 -4.09 20.29
CA PRO A 36 -9.90 -3.56 19.40
C PRO A 36 -8.97 -4.64 18.85
N LEU A 37 -8.47 -5.54 19.68
CA LEU A 37 -7.53 -6.58 19.26
C LEU A 37 -8.15 -7.59 18.28
N ARG A 38 -9.43 -7.96 18.49
CA ARG A 38 -10.10 -8.89 17.58
C ARG A 38 -10.39 -8.24 16.22
N ARG A 39 -10.97 -7.04 16.23
CA ARG A 39 -11.35 -6.35 14.99
C ARG A 39 -10.14 -5.85 14.23
N GLY A 40 -9.20 -5.20 14.92
CA GLY A 40 -7.94 -4.74 14.32
C GLY A 40 -7.06 -5.90 13.84
N GLY A 41 -6.96 -6.99 14.62
CA GLY A 41 -6.20 -8.17 14.23
C GLY A 41 -6.76 -8.87 12.99
N LEU A 42 -8.09 -8.97 12.88
CA LEU A 42 -8.72 -9.54 11.68
C LEU A 42 -8.56 -8.63 10.46
N LEU A 43 -8.65 -7.31 10.63
CA LEU A 43 -8.33 -6.37 9.54
C LEU A 43 -6.88 -6.53 9.07
N LEU A 44 -5.92 -6.58 10.00
CA LEU A 44 -4.51 -6.78 9.68
C LEU A 44 -4.27 -8.11 8.96
N LEU A 45 -4.87 -9.20 9.42
CA LEU A 45 -4.75 -10.51 8.77
C LEU A 45 -5.35 -10.51 7.36
N SER A 46 -6.51 -9.89 7.17
CA SER A 46 -7.13 -9.79 5.83
C SER A 46 -6.27 -8.94 4.89
N TRP A 47 -5.69 -7.84 5.38
CA TRP A 47 -4.74 -7.01 4.64
C TRP A 47 -3.51 -7.82 4.19
N LEU A 48 -2.82 -8.47 5.14
CA LEU A 48 -1.67 -9.33 4.86
C LEU A 48 -2.00 -10.41 3.82
N ALA A 49 -3.15 -11.07 3.98
CA ALA A 49 -3.60 -12.11 3.06
C ALA A 49 -3.89 -11.55 1.66
N THR A 50 -4.52 -10.38 1.56
CA THR A 50 -4.83 -9.74 0.27
C THR A 50 -3.56 -9.37 -0.47
N ILE A 51 -2.60 -8.70 0.19
CA ILE A 51 -1.32 -8.33 -0.44
C ILE A 51 -0.54 -9.57 -0.89
N ALA A 52 -0.39 -10.57 -0.01
CA ALA A 52 0.31 -11.80 -0.36
C ALA A 52 -0.34 -12.53 -1.54
N LEU A 53 -1.69 -12.60 -1.55
CA LEU A 53 -2.45 -13.22 -2.64
C LEU A 53 -2.27 -12.44 -3.95
N MET A 54 -2.40 -11.11 -3.93
CA MET A 54 -2.26 -10.27 -5.12
C MET A 54 -0.87 -10.35 -5.74
N VAL A 55 0.19 -10.26 -4.94
CA VAL A 55 1.57 -10.41 -5.43
C VAL A 55 1.79 -11.82 -5.98
N THR A 56 1.33 -12.87 -5.29
CA THR A 56 1.44 -14.25 -5.77
C THR A 56 0.68 -14.46 -7.09
N LEU A 57 -0.50 -13.87 -7.24
CA LEU A 57 -1.28 -13.91 -8.48
C LEU A 57 -0.52 -13.23 -9.62
N LEU A 58 0.03 -12.03 -9.38
CA LEU A 58 0.81 -11.28 -10.37
C LEU A 58 2.08 -12.05 -10.79
N LEU A 59 2.78 -12.68 -9.85
CA LEU A 59 3.92 -13.56 -10.15
C LEU A 59 3.50 -14.75 -10.99
N THR A 60 2.39 -15.42 -10.64
CA THR A 60 1.87 -16.57 -11.39
C THR A 60 1.52 -16.20 -12.83
N VAL A 61 0.85 -15.06 -13.02
CA VAL A 61 0.54 -14.50 -14.34
C VAL A 61 1.83 -14.17 -15.10
N GLY A 62 2.78 -13.50 -14.45
CA GLY A 62 4.07 -13.15 -15.05
C GLY A 62 4.85 -14.37 -15.51
N HIS A 63 4.95 -15.42 -14.69
CA HIS A 63 5.59 -16.68 -15.06
C HIS A 63 4.86 -17.42 -16.19
N SER A 64 3.52 -17.46 -16.14
CA SER A 64 2.73 -18.17 -17.17
C SER A 64 2.77 -17.50 -18.54
N LEU A 65 2.86 -16.17 -18.58
CA LEU A 65 2.97 -15.39 -19.82
C LEU A 65 4.42 -15.20 -20.27
N LEU A 66 5.41 -15.73 -19.55
CA LEU A 66 6.84 -15.59 -19.83
C LEU A 66 7.24 -14.11 -20.04
N LEU A 67 6.67 -13.21 -19.22
CA LEU A 67 6.92 -11.78 -19.35
C LEU A 67 8.38 -11.46 -19.02
N THR A 68 9.04 -10.79 -19.94
CA THR A 68 10.39 -10.26 -19.71
C THR A 68 10.31 -8.96 -18.91
N MET A 69 10.76 -8.99 -17.66
CA MET A 69 10.73 -7.85 -16.73
C MET A 69 12.13 -7.32 -16.40
N GLN A 70 13.10 -7.60 -17.27
CA GLN A 70 14.45 -7.05 -17.16
C GLN A 70 14.43 -5.53 -17.36
N GLN A 71 15.36 -4.84 -16.73
CA GLN A 71 15.54 -3.40 -16.92
C GLN A 71 15.79 -3.08 -18.41
N GLY A 72 15.10 -2.06 -18.96
CA GLY A 72 15.13 -1.74 -20.38
C GLY A 72 14.17 -2.56 -21.25
N SER A 73 13.50 -3.61 -20.73
CA SER A 73 12.46 -4.29 -21.51
C SER A 73 11.22 -3.41 -21.66
N SER A 74 10.56 -3.52 -22.83
CA SER A 74 9.34 -2.73 -23.14
C SER A 74 8.21 -2.95 -22.10
N HIS A 75 8.09 -4.16 -21.56
CA HIS A 75 7.07 -4.46 -20.54
C HIS A 75 7.35 -3.74 -19.23
N ARG A 76 8.60 -3.77 -18.72
CA ARG A 76 8.99 -3.10 -17.47
C ARG A 76 8.93 -1.58 -17.64
N THR A 77 9.50 -1.05 -18.69
CA THR A 77 9.48 0.40 -19.01
C THR A 77 8.06 0.92 -19.16
N GLY A 78 7.19 0.17 -19.87
CA GLY A 78 5.78 0.51 -20.00
C GLY A 78 5.04 0.54 -18.66
N LEU A 79 5.29 -0.45 -17.78
CA LEU A 79 4.70 -0.50 -16.43
C LEU A 79 5.18 0.70 -15.58
N ASP A 80 6.48 1.05 -15.64
CA ASP A 80 7.04 2.17 -14.90
C ASP A 80 6.40 3.50 -15.29
N LEU A 81 6.26 3.75 -16.58
CA LEU A 81 5.66 4.99 -17.09
C LEU A 81 4.16 5.07 -16.82
N LEU A 82 3.43 3.95 -16.95
CA LEU A 82 2.00 3.90 -16.60
C LEU A 82 1.77 4.15 -15.12
N ALA A 83 2.55 3.48 -14.27
CA ALA A 83 2.47 3.67 -12.82
C ALA A 83 2.84 5.10 -12.41
N ALA A 84 3.90 5.67 -13.00
CA ALA A 84 4.30 7.05 -12.77
C ALA A 84 3.19 8.04 -13.16
N GLY A 85 2.57 7.85 -14.35
CA GLY A 85 1.47 8.68 -14.82
C GLY A 85 0.23 8.60 -13.93
N ALA A 86 -0.15 7.40 -13.51
CA ALA A 86 -1.28 7.17 -12.62
C ALA A 86 -1.07 7.82 -11.23
N LEU A 87 0.10 7.61 -10.63
CA LEU A 87 0.44 8.20 -9.34
C LEU A 87 0.59 9.73 -9.41
N LEU A 88 1.10 10.27 -10.53
CA LEU A 88 1.16 11.70 -10.75
C LEU A 88 -0.25 12.31 -10.80
N ALA A 89 -1.16 11.70 -11.56
CA ALA A 89 -2.54 12.15 -11.67
C ALA A 89 -3.26 12.10 -10.32
N LEU A 90 -3.09 10.99 -9.56
CA LEU A 90 -3.65 10.83 -8.22
C LEU A 90 -3.09 11.88 -7.26
N GLY A 91 -1.77 12.02 -7.21
CA GLY A 91 -1.11 12.96 -6.31
C GLY A 91 -1.49 14.42 -6.57
N MET A 92 -1.62 14.81 -7.84
CA MET A 92 -2.09 16.13 -8.22
C MET A 92 -3.56 16.35 -7.82
N LYS A 93 -4.42 15.36 -8.05
CA LYS A 93 -5.83 15.41 -7.68
C LYS A 93 -5.97 15.65 -6.17
N GLU A 94 -5.35 14.82 -5.34
CA GLU A 94 -5.43 14.92 -3.87
C GLU A 94 -4.93 16.29 -3.36
N LEU A 95 -3.82 16.81 -3.92
CA LEU A 95 -3.30 18.12 -3.51
C LEU A 95 -4.17 19.29 -3.97
N LEU A 96 -4.86 19.18 -5.10
CA LEU A 96 -5.79 20.21 -5.58
C LEU A 96 -7.06 20.22 -4.73
N GLU A 97 -7.65 19.04 -4.45
CA GLU A 97 -8.82 18.90 -3.60
C GLU A 97 -8.53 19.42 -2.18
N SER A 98 -7.36 19.08 -1.61
CA SER A 98 -6.91 19.60 -0.30
C SER A 98 -6.87 21.13 -0.20
N ARG A 99 -6.68 21.85 -1.31
CA ARG A 99 -6.66 23.32 -1.33
C ARG A 99 -8.05 23.94 -1.37
N GLU A 100 -9.02 23.27 -1.98
CA GLU A 100 -10.39 23.77 -2.13
C GLU A 100 -11.22 23.55 -0.85
N ASP A 101 -11.01 22.41 -0.15
CA ASP A 101 -11.84 21.99 0.98
C ASP A 101 -11.38 22.47 2.37
N GLY A 102 -10.59 23.49 2.47
CA GLY A 102 -9.85 24.03 3.63
C GLY A 102 -10.54 24.04 5.02
N LYS A 103 -11.71 23.42 5.24
CA LYS A 103 -12.42 23.33 6.53
C LYS A 103 -13.24 22.04 6.74
N GLU A 104 -13.52 21.24 5.73
CA GLU A 104 -14.27 19.99 5.91
C GLU A 104 -13.33 18.77 5.98
N PRO A 105 -13.64 17.78 6.85
CA PRO A 105 -12.90 16.53 6.83
C PRO A 105 -12.99 15.86 5.46
N PRO A 106 -11.91 15.23 4.95
CA PRO A 106 -11.91 14.56 3.66
C PRO A 106 -13.13 13.64 3.47
N GLY A 107 -13.71 13.63 2.26
CA GLY A 107 -14.96 12.90 1.99
C GLY A 107 -14.90 11.41 2.35
N TRP A 108 -13.72 10.79 2.29
CA TRP A 108 -13.47 9.41 2.68
C TRP A 108 -13.68 9.16 4.20
N THR A 109 -13.54 10.17 5.06
CA THR A 109 -13.73 10.01 6.51
C THR A 109 -15.19 9.69 6.86
N ARG A 110 -16.16 10.25 6.13
CA ARG A 110 -17.59 9.92 6.32
C ARG A 110 -17.89 8.45 5.94
N GLN A 111 -17.15 7.89 5.00
CA GLN A 111 -17.28 6.50 4.61
C GLN A 111 -16.74 5.56 5.70
N LEU A 112 -15.65 5.95 6.39
CA LEU A 112 -15.07 5.13 7.45
C LEU A 112 -16.02 4.82 8.61
N ASP A 113 -16.84 5.79 9.03
CA ASP A 113 -17.84 5.57 10.09
C ASP A 113 -18.86 4.51 9.66
N ARG A 114 -19.27 4.52 8.39
CA ARG A 114 -20.16 3.50 7.82
C ARG A 114 -19.47 2.12 7.78
N PHE A 115 -18.21 2.06 7.38
CA PHE A 115 -17.42 0.82 7.40
C PHE A 115 -17.28 0.26 8.81
N CYS A 116 -16.98 1.11 9.80
CA CYS A 116 -16.88 0.68 11.20
C CYS A 116 -18.20 0.14 11.79
N ALA A 117 -19.34 0.62 11.28
CA ALA A 117 -20.67 0.13 11.67
C ALA A 117 -21.06 -1.20 11.01
N MET A 118 -20.34 -1.63 9.96
CA MET A 118 -20.65 -2.87 9.25
C MET A 118 -20.37 -4.13 10.10
N PRO A 119 -21.11 -5.23 9.86
CA PRO A 119 -20.75 -6.55 10.35
C PRO A 119 -19.32 -6.91 9.90
N LEU A 120 -18.55 -7.54 10.79
CA LEU A 120 -17.13 -7.81 10.57
C LEU A 120 -16.81 -8.52 9.23
N PRO A 121 -17.56 -9.55 8.78
CA PRO A 121 -17.28 -10.18 7.49
C PRO A 121 -17.42 -9.23 6.29
N LEU A 122 -18.41 -8.35 6.32
CA LEU A 122 -18.62 -7.36 5.25
C LEU A 122 -17.51 -6.29 5.26
N LEU A 123 -17.11 -5.84 6.44
CA LEU A 123 -15.99 -4.89 6.59
C LEU A 123 -14.69 -5.47 6.02
N LEU A 124 -14.38 -6.72 6.35
CA LEU A 124 -13.17 -7.39 5.85
C LEU A 124 -13.23 -7.58 4.33
N GLY A 125 -14.36 -8.07 3.82
CA GLY A 125 -14.57 -8.23 2.37
C GLY A 125 -14.47 -6.92 1.61
N ALA A 126 -15.07 -5.84 2.11
CA ALA A 126 -14.99 -4.52 1.52
C ALA A 126 -13.54 -3.96 1.56
N SER A 127 -12.83 -4.14 2.69
CA SER A 127 -11.43 -3.73 2.80
C SER A 127 -10.53 -4.46 1.80
N CYS A 128 -10.68 -5.79 1.68
CA CYS A 128 -9.94 -6.56 0.67
C CYS A 128 -10.27 -6.12 -0.76
N ALA A 129 -11.55 -5.84 -1.05
CA ALA A 129 -11.98 -5.42 -2.37
C ALA A 129 -11.41 -4.03 -2.74
N ILE A 130 -11.44 -3.08 -1.80
CA ILE A 130 -10.86 -1.74 -1.99
C ILE A 130 -9.37 -1.86 -2.30
N GLU A 131 -8.64 -2.64 -1.51
CA GLU A 131 -7.19 -2.88 -1.70
C GLU A 131 -6.88 -3.51 -3.05
N ALA A 132 -7.62 -4.55 -3.41
CA ALA A 132 -7.39 -5.28 -4.66
C ALA A 132 -7.70 -4.45 -5.92
N VAL A 133 -8.52 -3.39 -5.81
CA VAL A 133 -8.94 -2.53 -6.93
C VAL A 133 -8.25 -1.17 -6.90
N SER A 134 -7.58 -0.81 -5.81
CA SER A 134 -6.85 0.45 -5.66
C SER A 134 -5.74 0.56 -6.73
N PRO A 135 -5.80 1.52 -7.66
CA PRO A 135 -4.88 1.54 -8.79
C PRO A 135 -3.43 1.78 -8.37
N ASP A 136 -3.21 2.63 -7.37
CA ASP A 136 -1.90 2.96 -6.81
C ASP A 136 -1.23 1.74 -6.16
N ASP A 137 -1.96 1.02 -5.31
CA ASP A 137 -1.48 -0.20 -4.66
C ASP A 137 -1.26 -1.33 -5.69
N LEU A 138 -2.18 -1.48 -6.65
CA LEU A 138 -2.05 -2.48 -7.71
C LEU A 138 -0.79 -2.24 -8.57
N PHE A 139 -0.48 -0.97 -8.91
CA PHE A 139 0.75 -0.64 -9.63
C PHE A 139 2.00 -0.96 -8.82
N LEU A 140 2.02 -0.66 -7.52
CA LEU A 140 3.16 -0.97 -6.65
C LEU A 140 3.34 -2.48 -6.44
N MET A 141 2.25 -3.23 -6.31
CA MET A 141 2.29 -4.71 -6.29
C MET A 141 2.78 -5.29 -7.62
N ALA A 142 2.35 -4.72 -8.76
CA ALA A 142 2.83 -5.13 -10.07
C ALA A 142 4.32 -4.82 -10.27
N LYS A 143 4.81 -3.67 -9.76
CA LYS A 143 6.24 -3.35 -9.72
C LYS A 143 7.02 -4.32 -8.87
N THR A 144 6.48 -4.70 -7.71
CA THR A 144 7.07 -5.73 -6.85
C THR A 144 7.20 -7.05 -7.60
N ALA A 145 6.12 -7.54 -8.22
CA ALA A 145 6.15 -8.76 -9.01
C ALA A 145 7.17 -8.66 -10.17
N SER A 146 7.22 -7.53 -10.88
CA SER A 146 8.21 -7.26 -11.93
C SER A 146 9.65 -7.35 -11.42
N ALA A 147 9.95 -6.75 -10.27
CA ALA A 147 11.27 -6.80 -9.66
C ALA A 147 11.67 -8.23 -9.26
N LEU A 148 10.74 -9.01 -8.70
CA LEU A 148 10.95 -10.41 -8.33
C LEU A 148 11.19 -11.29 -9.57
N LEU A 149 10.38 -11.14 -10.62
CA LEU A 149 10.54 -11.88 -11.88
C LEU A 149 11.89 -11.58 -12.56
N SER A 150 12.33 -10.33 -12.52
CA SER A 150 13.62 -9.95 -13.14
C SER A 150 14.85 -10.44 -12.38
N ALA A 151 14.70 -10.75 -11.10
CA ALA A 151 15.82 -11.15 -10.24
C ALA A 151 16.24 -12.62 -10.37
N GLY A 152 15.52 -13.45 -11.16
CA GLY A 152 15.87 -14.86 -11.40
C GLY A 152 15.93 -15.69 -10.12
N LEU A 153 14.98 -15.50 -9.24
CA LEU A 153 14.94 -16.11 -7.91
C LEU A 153 14.50 -17.59 -7.96
N THR A 154 14.94 -18.36 -6.98
CA THR A 154 14.33 -19.67 -6.70
C THR A 154 12.97 -19.48 -6.04
N SER A 155 12.06 -20.48 -6.15
CA SER A 155 10.73 -20.42 -5.53
C SER A 155 10.77 -20.10 -4.04
N THR A 156 11.76 -20.62 -3.30
CA THR A 156 11.93 -20.31 -1.86
C THR A 156 12.30 -18.84 -1.63
N GLN A 157 13.14 -18.29 -2.48
CA GLN A 157 13.52 -16.88 -2.41
C GLN A 157 12.34 -15.97 -2.77
N GLU A 158 11.56 -16.32 -3.81
CA GLU A 158 10.33 -15.57 -4.14
C GLU A 158 9.36 -15.51 -2.97
N VAL A 159 9.12 -16.63 -2.29
CA VAL A 159 8.28 -16.69 -1.10
C VAL A 159 8.84 -15.79 0.01
N LEU A 160 10.15 -15.84 0.26
CA LEU A 160 10.80 -15.02 1.29
C LEU A 160 10.68 -13.52 0.99
N TYR A 161 10.96 -13.12 -0.24
CA TYR A 161 10.87 -11.71 -0.66
C TYR A 161 9.41 -11.22 -0.68
N THR A 162 8.46 -12.05 -1.14
CA THR A 162 7.03 -11.74 -1.09
C THR A 162 6.56 -11.55 0.35
N ALA A 163 6.97 -12.44 1.27
CA ALA A 163 6.64 -12.29 2.69
C ALA A 163 7.23 -11.00 3.29
N GLY A 164 8.49 -10.69 2.96
CA GLY A 164 9.13 -9.45 3.39
C GLY A 164 8.41 -8.20 2.86
N PHE A 165 8.05 -8.18 1.59
CA PHE A 165 7.23 -7.11 0.99
C PHE A 165 5.87 -7.00 1.69
N THR A 166 5.17 -8.11 1.91
CA THR A 166 3.86 -8.13 2.60
C THR A 166 3.95 -7.53 4.00
N VAL A 167 5.01 -7.83 4.75
CA VAL A 167 5.25 -7.21 6.07
C VAL A 167 5.56 -5.73 5.93
N ALA A 168 6.41 -5.32 5.00
CA ALA A 168 6.74 -3.91 4.74
C ALA A 168 5.49 -3.10 4.38
N SER A 169 4.64 -3.64 3.50
CA SER A 169 3.36 -3.04 3.08
C SER A 169 2.33 -2.93 4.21
N SER A 170 2.56 -3.62 5.32
CA SER A 170 1.63 -3.64 6.45
C SER A 170 2.09 -2.79 7.63
N LEU A 171 3.26 -2.15 7.56
CA LEU A 171 3.87 -1.48 8.70
C LEU A 171 2.97 -0.40 9.32
N ALA A 172 2.29 0.41 8.50
CA ALA A 172 1.42 1.47 9.01
C ALA A 172 0.15 0.94 9.72
N LEU A 173 -0.27 -0.30 9.43
CA LEU A 173 -1.34 -0.99 10.15
C LEU A 173 -0.78 -1.79 11.34
N LEU A 174 0.37 -2.42 11.13
CA LEU A 174 1.02 -3.28 12.13
C LEU A 174 1.49 -2.48 13.35
N LEU A 175 2.10 -1.32 13.14
CA LEU A 175 2.63 -0.50 14.22
C LEU A 175 1.57 -0.05 15.22
N PRO A 176 0.42 0.56 14.84
CA PRO A 176 -0.62 0.92 15.80
C PRO A 176 -1.26 -0.32 16.44
N PHE A 177 -1.41 -1.42 15.71
CA PHE A 177 -1.91 -2.67 16.28
C PHE A 177 -0.98 -3.21 17.37
N LEU A 178 0.32 -3.32 17.10
CA LEU A 178 1.31 -3.75 18.09
C LEU A 178 1.39 -2.79 19.29
N ALA A 179 1.27 -1.49 19.05
CA ALA A 179 1.22 -0.51 20.13
C ALA A 179 0.08 -0.80 21.10
N VAL A 180 -1.12 -1.16 20.60
CA VAL A 180 -2.27 -1.53 21.45
C VAL A 180 -2.03 -2.88 22.15
N VAL A 181 -1.43 -3.85 21.47
CA VAL A 181 -1.11 -5.16 22.08
C VAL A 181 -0.17 -4.99 23.28
N ILE A 182 0.85 -4.14 23.15
CA ILE A 182 1.89 -3.94 24.17
C ILE A 182 1.45 -2.91 25.21
N GLY A 183 1.00 -1.74 24.76
CA GLY A 183 0.75 -0.56 25.60
C GLY A 183 -0.70 -0.42 26.08
N ARG A 184 -1.63 -1.23 25.57
CA ARG A 184 -3.05 -1.24 25.97
C ARG A 184 -3.63 0.20 26.04
N HIS A 185 -4.22 0.58 27.17
CA HIS A 185 -4.86 1.90 27.35
C HIS A 185 -3.87 3.09 27.33
N GLN A 186 -2.58 2.86 27.55
CA GLN A 186 -1.58 3.96 27.56
C GLN A 186 -1.36 4.57 26.17
N VAL A 187 -1.65 3.82 25.11
CA VAL A 187 -1.46 4.27 23.72
C VAL A 187 -2.69 4.95 23.12
N VAL A 188 -3.85 4.90 23.78
CA VAL A 188 -5.09 5.52 23.30
C VAL A 188 -4.91 7.00 22.94
N PRO A 189 -4.27 7.86 23.77
CA PRO A 189 -4.06 9.25 23.38
C PRO A 189 -3.18 9.43 22.15
N LEU A 190 -2.23 8.51 21.93
CA LEU A 190 -1.37 8.53 20.73
C LEU A 190 -2.18 8.14 19.47
N LEU A 191 -3.04 7.14 19.58
CA LEU A 191 -3.93 6.74 18.48
C LEU A 191 -4.93 7.85 18.12
N GLU A 192 -5.48 8.55 19.12
CA GLU A 192 -6.38 9.69 18.89
C GLU A 192 -5.66 10.84 18.18
N LYS A 193 -4.43 11.16 18.57
CA LYS A 193 -3.60 12.14 17.86
C LYS A 193 -3.29 11.69 16.43
N GLY A 194 -2.93 10.43 16.24
CA GLY A 194 -2.71 9.85 14.90
C GLY A 194 -3.95 9.94 14.02
N LYS A 195 -5.13 9.62 14.57
CA LYS A 195 -6.42 9.78 13.89
C LYS A 195 -6.66 11.25 13.51
N GLN A 196 -6.49 12.19 14.44
CA GLN A 196 -6.68 13.62 14.16
C GLN A 196 -5.75 14.10 13.05
N LEU A 197 -4.47 13.74 13.11
CA LEU A 197 -3.47 14.11 12.12
C LEU A 197 -3.82 13.55 10.73
N LEU A 198 -4.22 12.29 10.66
CA LEU A 198 -4.60 11.65 9.42
C LEU A 198 -5.87 12.27 8.83
N PHE A 199 -6.88 12.57 9.67
CA PHE A 199 -8.16 13.12 9.21
C PHE A 199 -8.05 14.60 8.84
N SER A 200 -7.05 15.34 9.34
CA SER A 200 -6.83 16.73 8.97
C SER A 200 -5.87 16.92 7.80
N ASN A 201 -4.98 15.96 7.52
CA ASN A 201 -3.92 16.10 6.51
C ASN A 201 -3.79 14.89 5.57
N GLY A 202 -4.78 14.00 5.57
CA GLY A 202 -4.71 12.75 4.79
C GLY A 202 -4.45 12.97 3.31
N ASP A 203 -5.15 13.92 2.69
CA ASP A 203 -5.03 14.23 1.27
C ASP A 203 -3.64 14.76 0.91
N VAL A 204 -3.05 15.60 1.79
CA VAL A 204 -1.67 16.11 1.63
C VAL A 204 -0.65 14.98 1.76
N LEU A 205 -0.86 14.06 2.69
CA LEU A 205 0.03 12.90 2.88
C LEU A 205 -0.01 11.96 1.68
N VAL A 206 -1.21 11.63 1.20
CA VAL A 206 -1.39 10.78 0.02
C VAL A 206 -0.85 11.46 -1.23
N GLY A 207 -1.25 12.70 -1.46
CA GLY A 207 -0.81 13.48 -2.61
C GLY A 207 0.71 13.62 -2.65
N GLY A 208 1.34 13.97 -1.52
CA GLY A 208 2.79 14.10 -1.41
C GLY A 208 3.52 12.79 -1.68
N LEU A 209 3.07 11.68 -1.08
CA LEU A 209 3.67 10.36 -1.30
C LEU A 209 3.51 9.90 -2.74
N SER A 210 2.31 10.04 -3.31
CA SER A 210 2.03 9.67 -4.71
C SER A 210 2.93 10.43 -5.68
N LEU A 211 3.20 11.72 -5.45
CA LEU A 211 4.13 12.50 -6.28
C LEU A 211 5.58 12.04 -6.15
N VAL A 212 6.03 11.69 -4.94
CA VAL A 212 7.40 11.16 -4.73
C VAL A 212 7.56 9.82 -5.47
N LEU A 213 6.58 8.92 -5.34
CA LEU A 213 6.58 7.63 -6.04
C LEU A 213 6.46 7.81 -7.55
N ALA A 214 5.64 8.73 -8.04
CA ALA A 214 5.54 9.06 -9.45
C ALA A 214 6.87 9.55 -10.01
N GLY A 215 7.57 10.41 -9.29
CA GLY A 215 8.92 10.88 -9.66
C GLY A 215 9.93 9.74 -9.73
N TYR A 216 9.93 8.85 -8.72
CA TYR A 216 10.82 7.69 -8.67
C TYR A 216 10.57 6.71 -9.82
N LEU A 217 9.30 6.33 -10.07
CA LEU A 217 8.93 5.43 -11.15
C LEU A 217 9.12 6.07 -12.54
N GLY A 218 8.83 7.37 -12.67
CA GLY A 218 9.09 8.13 -13.88
C GLY A 218 10.58 8.14 -14.24
N TRP A 219 11.45 8.33 -13.25
CA TRP A 219 12.91 8.20 -13.44
C TRP A 219 13.28 6.80 -13.95
N GLN A 220 12.78 5.72 -13.31
CA GLN A 220 13.05 4.34 -13.75
C GLN A 220 12.54 4.08 -15.18
N GLY A 221 11.37 4.63 -15.53
CA GLY A 221 10.80 4.50 -16.87
C GLY A 221 11.65 5.20 -17.93
N ILE A 222 12.13 6.43 -17.66
CA ILE A 222 13.01 7.19 -18.57
C ILE A 222 14.36 6.47 -18.74
N ASP A 223 14.95 6.00 -17.65
CA ASP A 223 16.19 5.22 -17.68
C ASP A 223 16.02 3.94 -18.50
N GLY A 224 14.87 3.26 -18.35
CA GLY A 224 14.51 2.10 -19.16
C GLY A 224 14.39 2.37 -20.66
N LEU A 225 13.94 3.57 -21.05
CA LEU A 225 13.89 3.98 -22.47
C LEU A 225 15.27 4.22 -23.08
N GLN A 226 16.29 4.55 -22.27
CA GLN A 226 17.66 4.76 -22.72
C GLN A 226 18.44 3.46 -22.87
N LEU A 227 17.99 2.40 -22.19
CA LEU A 227 18.64 1.09 -22.21
C LEU A 227 18.09 0.13 -23.28
N GLY A 228 16.92 0.41 -23.85
CA GLY A 228 16.25 -0.36 -24.91
C GLY A 228 16.47 0.23 -26.26
#